data_c6bd2568c73c5293ce87c7c2138ec8ec
#
_entry.id   c6bd2568c73c5293ce87c7c2138ec8ec
#
_cell.length_a   1.000
_cell.length_b   1.000
_cell.length_c   1.000
_cell.angle_alpha   90.00
_cell.angle_beta   90.00
_cell.angle_gamma   90.00
#
_symmetry.space_group_name_H-M   'P 1'
#
loop_
_entity.id
_entity.type
_entity.pdbx_description
1 polymer ?
#
loop_
_entity_poly.entity_id
_entity_poly.type
_entity_poly.pdbx_seq_one_letter_code
_entity_poly.pdbx_strand_id
1 'polypeptide(L)'
;MRRAALGAGRRVARRGRIATADQMLDASLDEMCALVTGTGGPPSDELAKRAAYRSTYTAKDAPPLLGPPKPPPRDLAALPKAVGRVMRATFIALDHVFGSSEAQNKEKVLYGLAASKGVYEGPARRVSGPSEFSRIAKGDVLITESTTEAFNILLPLLGGIVTDNGGLLSHAAIVSREYGIPGVVGTREATERITDGVRVRVDGDSGEVTVLG
;
A
#
# COMPACT_ATOMS: atom_id res chain seq x y z
N MET A 1 1.73 9.37 -19.52
CA MET A 1 1.55 10.74 -19.00
C MET A 1 2.83 11.38 -18.45
N ARG A 2 3.53 10.83 -17.46
CA ARG A 2 4.72 11.46 -16.83
C ARG A 2 5.80 11.93 -17.83
N ARG A 3 6.17 11.09 -18.83
CA ARG A 3 7.16 11.46 -19.85
C ARG A 3 6.74 12.66 -20.71
N ALA A 4 5.46 12.74 -21.05
CA ALA A 4 4.92 13.88 -21.83
C ALA A 4 4.94 15.16 -21.00
N ALA A 5 4.51 15.13 -19.75
CA ALA A 5 4.56 16.26 -18.82
C ALA A 5 5.99 16.77 -18.63
N LEU A 6 6.97 15.90 -18.40
CA LEU A 6 8.39 16.28 -18.30
C LEU A 6 8.94 16.82 -19.60
N GLY A 7 8.49 16.28 -20.75
CA GLY A 7 8.85 16.79 -22.06
C GLY A 7 8.36 18.22 -22.30
N ALA A 8 7.10 18.48 -21.93
CA ALA A 8 6.53 19.82 -21.94
C ALA A 8 7.23 20.74 -20.93
N GLY A 9 7.49 20.24 -19.72
CA GLY A 9 8.18 20.97 -18.67
C GLY A 9 9.56 21.48 -19.08
N ARG A 10 10.37 20.67 -19.79
CA ARG A 10 11.64 21.12 -20.34
C ARG A 10 11.51 22.31 -21.28
N ARG A 11 10.44 22.33 -22.09
CA ARG A 11 10.17 23.46 -23.03
C ARG A 11 9.74 24.70 -22.28
N VAL A 12 8.86 24.55 -21.27
CA VAL A 12 8.37 25.67 -20.44
C VAL A 12 9.50 26.25 -19.57
N ALA A 13 10.37 25.40 -19.00
CA ALA A 13 11.54 25.82 -18.24
C ALA A 13 12.54 26.60 -19.12
N ARG A 14 12.82 26.16 -20.35
CA ARG A 14 13.67 26.92 -21.30
C ARG A 14 13.11 28.32 -21.63
N ARG A 15 11.78 28.49 -21.52
CA ARG A 15 11.12 29.79 -21.70
C ARG A 15 11.12 30.63 -20.42
N GLY A 16 11.75 30.16 -19.35
CA GLY A 16 11.85 30.86 -18.05
C GLY A 16 10.53 30.96 -17.26
N ARG A 17 9.50 30.19 -17.61
CA ARG A 17 8.21 30.24 -16.93
C ARG A 17 8.12 29.37 -15.67
N ILE A 18 8.94 28.33 -15.62
CA ILE A 18 9.14 27.47 -14.45
C ILE A 18 10.65 27.24 -14.28
N ALA A 19 11.10 26.93 -13.06
CA ALA A 19 12.53 26.75 -12.78
C ALA A 19 13.07 25.42 -13.29
N THR A 20 12.31 24.34 -13.10
CA THR A 20 12.69 22.97 -13.49
C THR A 20 11.56 22.25 -14.22
N ALA A 21 11.92 21.26 -15.04
CA ALA A 21 10.93 20.45 -15.76
C ALA A 21 9.99 19.68 -14.82
N ASP A 22 10.49 19.28 -13.65
CA ASP A 22 9.72 18.49 -12.67
C ASP A 22 8.56 19.28 -12.05
N GLN A 23 8.66 20.60 -11.99
CA GLN A 23 7.57 21.46 -11.53
C GLN A 23 6.27 21.29 -12.35
N MET A 24 6.39 20.83 -13.60
CA MET A 24 5.22 20.50 -14.40
C MET A 24 4.37 19.37 -13.79
N LEU A 25 4.95 18.49 -12.95
CA LEU A 25 4.25 17.40 -12.28
C LEU A 25 3.38 17.88 -11.10
N ASP A 26 3.58 19.10 -10.66
CA ASP A 26 2.84 19.74 -9.57
C ASP A 26 1.75 20.71 -10.06
N ALA A 27 1.63 20.84 -11.38
CA ALA A 27 0.56 21.59 -12.05
C ALA A 27 -0.63 20.67 -12.38
N SER A 28 -1.85 21.19 -12.30
CA SER A 28 -3.04 20.53 -12.84
C SER A 28 -2.98 20.47 -14.37
N LEU A 29 -3.85 19.70 -15.00
CA LEU A 29 -3.89 19.57 -16.46
C LEU A 29 -4.14 20.93 -17.15
N ASP A 30 -5.08 21.71 -16.62
CA ASP A 30 -5.41 23.03 -17.17
C ASP A 30 -4.25 24.01 -17.00
N GLU A 31 -3.57 23.99 -15.85
CA GLU A 31 -2.37 24.76 -15.59
C GLU A 31 -1.22 24.36 -16.52
N MET A 32 -1.02 23.05 -16.75
CA MET A 32 -0.05 22.57 -17.74
C MET A 32 -0.33 23.10 -19.14
N CYS A 33 -1.59 23.07 -19.56
CA CYS A 33 -2.00 23.61 -20.84
C CYS A 33 -1.73 25.11 -20.92
N ALA A 34 -2.08 25.89 -19.90
CA ALA A 34 -1.84 27.32 -19.83
C ALA A 34 -0.35 27.66 -19.87
N LEU A 35 0.47 26.94 -19.14
CA LEU A 35 1.93 27.09 -19.16
C LEU A 35 2.55 26.78 -20.53
N VAL A 36 2.09 25.72 -21.20
CA VAL A 36 2.59 25.31 -22.52
C VAL A 36 2.19 26.31 -23.61
N THR A 37 0.93 26.76 -23.62
CA THR A 37 0.41 27.74 -24.58
C THR A 37 0.87 29.16 -24.29
N GLY A 38 1.31 29.42 -23.07
CA GLY A 38 1.74 30.78 -22.68
C GLY A 38 0.58 31.69 -22.25
N THR A 39 -0.62 31.15 -22.08
CA THR A 39 -1.83 31.92 -21.71
C THR A 39 -1.95 32.18 -20.21
N GLY A 40 -1.05 31.65 -19.39
CA GLY A 40 -1.08 31.80 -17.92
C GLY A 40 -0.42 30.62 -17.23
N GLY A 41 -0.96 30.28 -16.07
CA GLY A 41 -0.51 29.18 -15.22
C GLY A 41 0.16 29.67 -13.93
N PRO A 42 0.36 28.77 -12.94
CA PRO A 42 0.94 29.13 -11.67
C PRO A 42 2.41 29.56 -11.81
N PRO A 43 2.88 30.49 -11.00
CA PRO A 43 4.28 30.85 -10.95
C PRO A 43 5.13 29.72 -10.37
N SER A 44 6.44 29.77 -10.67
CA SER A 44 7.40 28.72 -10.28
C SER A 44 7.48 28.49 -8.77
N ASP A 45 7.36 29.54 -7.97
CA ASP A 45 7.38 29.45 -6.50
C ASP A 45 6.15 28.73 -5.92
N GLU A 46 4.99 28.90 -6.53
CA GLU A 46 3.78 28.16 -6.16
C GLU A 46 3.92 26.66 -6.45
N LEU A 47 4.44 26.31 -7.61
CA LEU A 47 4.72 24.91 -7.94
C LEU A 47 5.80 24.32 -7.04
N ALA A 48 6.80 25.11 -6.64
CA ALA A 48 7.81 24.68 -5.67
C ALA A 48 7.19 24.42 -4.28
N LYS A 49 6.25 25.23 -3.83
CA LYS A 49 5.51 25.00 -2.57
C LYS A 49 4.71 23.71 -2.62
N ARG A 50 4.03 23.41 -3.74
CA ARG A 50 3.27 22.16 -3.92
C ARG A 50 4.21 20.94 -3.93
N ALA A 51 5.38 21.05 -4.57
CA ALA A 51 6.39 20.00 -4.55
C ALA A 51 6.93 19.76 -3.14
N ALA A 52 7.22 20.83 -2.38
CA ALA A 52 7.65 20.75 -1.00
C ALA A 52 6.58 20.09 -0.11
N TYR A 53 5.31 20.51 -0.23
CA TYR A 53 4.20 19.88 0.48
C TYR A 53 4.14 18.37 0.23
N ARG A 54 4.16 17.95 -1.04
CA ARG A 54 4.13 16.53 -1.42
C ARG A 54 5.32 15.73 -0.91
N SER A 55 6.51 16.34 -0.78
CA SER A 55 7.70 15.68 -0.24
C SER A 55 7.75 15.64 1.29
N THR A 56 7.03 16.54 1.95
CA THR A 56 6.96 16.61 3.43
C THR A 56 6.01 15.57 4.00
N TYR A 57 4.89 15.30 3.32
CA TYR A 57 3.86 14.39 3.81
C TYR A 57 3.97 13.01 3.14
N THR A 58 3.81 11.99 3.95
CA THR A 58 3.79 10.58 3.54
C THR A 58 2.38 10.01 3.68
N ALA A 59 2.16 8.79 3.21
CA ALA A 59 0.89 8.09 3.43
C ALA A 59 0.54 7.90 4.92
N LYS A 60 1.55 7.92 5.80
CA LYS A 60 1.37 7.81 7.26
C LYS A 60 0.78 9.07 7.89
N ASP A 61 1.03 10.22 7.29
CA ASP A 61 0.49 11.50 7.74
C ASP A 61 -0.96 11.70 7.28
N ALA A 62 -1.44 10.83 6.39
CA ALA A 62 -2.82 10.87 5.92
C ALA A 62 -3.78 10.46 7.03
N PRO A 63 -4.91 11.17 7.22
CA PRO A 63 -5.92 10.75 8.18
C PRO A 63 -6.48 9.38 7.78
N PRO A 64 -6.78 8.50 8.75
CA PRO A 64 -7.27 7.15 8.47
C PRO A 64 -8.66 7.15 7.79
N LEU A 65 -9.38 8.27 7.88
CA LEU A 65 -10.68 8.47 7.26
C LEU A 65 -10.76 9.87 6.65
N LEU A 66 -11.29 9.95 5.44
CA LEU A 66 -11.69 11.21 4.81
C LEU A 66 -13.13 11.53 5.20
N GLY A 67 -13.33 12.59 5.97
CA GLY A 67 -14.63 13.04 6.43
C GLY A 67 -14.91 12.78 7.91
N PRO A 68 -16.13 13.04 8.39
CA PRO A 68 -16.50 12.82 9.77
C PRO A 68 -16.44 11.34 10.15
N PRO A 69 -16.15 11.01 11.43
CA PRO A 69 -16.18 9.64 11.90
C PRO A 69 -17.53 8.99 11.56
N LYS A 70 -17.50 7.72 11.18
CA LYS A 70 -18.73 6.98 10.92
C LYS A 70 -19.61 7.01 12.17
N PRO A 71 -20.93 7.27 12.04
CA PRO A 71 -21.84 7.16 13.16
C PRO A 71 -21.78 5.73 13.71
N PRO A 72 -22.04 5.55 15.02
CA PRO A 72 -22.08 4.22 15.60
C PRO A 72 -23.06 3.33 14.82
N PRO A 73 -22.80 2.02 14.71
CA PRO A 73 -23.67 1.12 13.98
C PRO A 73 -25.10 1.20 14.55
N ARG A 74 -26.07 1.26 13.64
CA ARG A 74 -27.49 1.26 14.06
C ARG A 74 -27.80 -0.04 14.80
N ASP A 75 -28.67 0.06 15.81
CA ASP A 75 -29.16 -1.14 16.49
C ASP A 75 -29.93 -2.03 15.51
N LEU A 76 -29.30 -3.13 15.13
CA LEU A 76 -29.87 -4.09 14.18
C LEU A 76 -31.06 -4.86 14.80
N ALA A 77 -31.23 -4.81 16.13
CA ALA A 77 -32.35 -5.44 16.82
C ALA A 77 -33.69 -4.67 16.59
N ALA A 78 -33.58 -3.38 16.27
CA ALA A 78 -34.74 -2.55 15.92
C ALA A 78 -35.30 -2.82 14.51
N LEU A 79 -34.60 -3.62 13.69
CA LEU A 79 -34.99 -3.95 12.32
C LEU A 79 -35.86 -5.23 12.29
N PRO A 80 -36.74 -5.40 11.28
CA PRO A 80 -37.40 -6.68 11.05
C PRO A 80 -36.40 -7.84 11.01
N LYS A 81 -36.70 -8.96 11.66
CA LYS A 81 -35.76 -10.09 11.87
C LYS A 81 -35.02 -10.56 10.61
N ALA A 82 -35.69 -10.58 9.46
CA ALA A 82 -35.07 -10.97 8.18
C ALA A 82 -34.03 -9.94 7.72
N VAL A 83 -34.36 -8.65 7.80
CA VAL A 83 -33.47 -7.54 7.42
C VAL A 83 -32.27 -7.48 8.37
N GLY A 84 -32.48 -7.58 9.67
CA GLY A 84 -31.41 -7.59 10.67
C GLY A 84 -30.41 -8.74 10.48
N ARG A 85 -30.89 -9.93 10.08
CA ARG A 85 -30.01 -11.07 9.75
C ARG A 85 -29.16 -10.82 8.52
N VAL A 86 -29.77 -10.33 7.45
CA VAL A 86 -29.03 -10.02 6.20
C VAL A 86 -28.00 -8.94 6.47
N MET A 87 -28.37 -7.84 7.13
CA MET A 87 -27.42 -6.77 7.45
C MET A 87 -26.29 -7.24 8.36
N ARG A 88 -26.57 -8.05 9.37
CA ARG A 88 -25.53 -8.62 10.23
C ARG A 88 -24.54 -9.49 9.43
N ALA A 89 -25.05 -10.39 8.57
CA ALA A 89 -24.22 -11.21 7.69
C ALA A 89 -23.36 -10.35 6.75
N THR A 90 -23.95 -9.28 6.20
CA THR A 90 -23.21 -8.33 5.34
C THR A 90 -22.11 -7.62 6.11
N PHE A 91 -22.37 -7.13 7.32
CA PHE A 91 -21.34 -6.47 8.14
C PHE A 91 -20.22 -7.44 8.53
N ILE A 92 -20.53 -8.68 8.92
CA ILE A 92 -19.52 -9.71 9.21
C ILE A 92 -18.68 -10.00 7.97
N ALA A 93 -19.31 -10.14 6.80
CA ALA A 93 -18.59 -10.37 5.55
C ALA A 93 -17.69 -9.18 5.16
N LEU A 94 -18.20 -7.96 5.29
CA LEU A 94 -17.41 -6.75 5.02
C LEU A 94 -16.23 -6.59 6.00
N ASP A 95 -16.48 -6.86 7.27
CA ASP A 95 -15.43 -6.82 8.29
C ASP A 95 -14.35 -7.88 8.03
N HIS A 96 -14.75 -9.08 7.63
CA HIS A 96 -13.82 -10.13 7.25
C HIS A 96 -12.97 -9.78 6.01
N VAL A 97 -13.55 -9.08 5.02
CA VAL A 97 -12.87 -8.73 3.75
C VAL A 97 -12.02 -7.46 3.88
N PHE A 98 -12.54 -6.44 4.57
CA PHE A 98 -11.97 -5.09 4.65
C PHE A 98 -11.53 -4.70 6.06
N GLY A 99 -11.84 -5.51 7.05
CA GLY A 99 -11.41 -5.30 8.43
C GLY A 99 -9.88 -5.40 8.55
N SER A 100 -9.38 -4.84 9.61
CA SER A 100 -7.98 -5.02 10.01
C SER A 100 -7.93 -5.98 11.19
N SER A 101 -6.82 -6.67 11.37
CA SER A 101 -6.58 -7.43 12.59
C SER A 101 -6.72 -6.49 13.81
N GLU A 102 -7.56 -6.85 14.78
CA GLU A 102 -7.67 -6.14 16.06
C GLU A 102 -6.49 -6.47 17.00
N ALA A 103 -5.72 -7.49 16.68
CA ALA A 103 -4.56 -7.87 17.48
C ALA A 103 -3.50 -6.78 17.42
N GLN A 104 -2.98 -6.41 18.59
CA GLN A 104 -1.91 -5.43 18.69
C GLN A 104 -0.55 -6.10 18.46
N ASN A 105 0.27 -5.48 17.62
CA ASN A 105 1.63 -5.92 17.38
C ASN A 105 2.46 -5.87 18.67
N LYS A 106 3.20 -6.95 18.92
CA LYS A 106 4.15 -7.09 20.04
C LYS A 106 5.58 -6.94 19.52
N GLU A 107 6.57 -6.85 20.41
CA GLU A 107 7.96 -6.58 20.03
C GLU A 107 8.50 -7.49 18.90
N LYS A 108 8.22 -8.79 18.96
CA LYS A 108 8.67 -9.79 17.96
C LYS A 108 7.54 -10.40 17.13
N VAL A 109 6.29 -10.00 17.36
CA VAL A 109 5.13 -10.60 16.72
C VAL A 109 4.27 -9.52 16.12
N LEU A 110 4.00 -9.66 14.82
CA LEU A 110 3.09 -8.80 14.07
C LEU A 110 1.84 -9.60 13.68
N TYR A 111 0.72 -8.94 13.65
CA TYR A 111 -0.55 -9.51 13.26
C TYR A 111 -1.11 -8.81 12.03
N GLY A 112 -1.65 -9.61 11.13
CA GLY A 112 -2.36 -9.17 9.95
C GLY A 112 -3.54 -10.09 9.65
N LEU A 113 -4.06 -10.00 8.45
CA LEU A 113 -5.10 -10.90 7.96
C LEU A 113 -4.44 -12.16 7.38
N ALA A 114 -4.94 -13.32 7.76
CA ALA A 114 -4.58 -14.63 7.21
C ALA A 114 -5.02 -14.69 5.73
N ALA A 115 -4.11 -14.38 4.83
CA ALA A 115 -4.42 -14.19 3.41
C ALA A 115 -4.28 -15.48 2.59
N SER A 116 -3.28 -16.28 2.87
CA SER A 116 -3.04 -17.57 2.21
C SER A 116 -2.45 -18.56 3.19
N LYS A 117 -3.03 -19.74 3.23
CA LYS A 117 -2.74 -20.79 4.22
C LYS A 117 -1.31 -21.31 4.16
N GLY A 118 -0.88 -21.87 5.28
CA GLY A 118 0.40 -22.52 5.45
C GLY A 118 1.34 -21.73 6.34
N VAL A 119 2.45 -22.38 6.69
CA VAL A 119 3.49 -21.82 7.54
C VAL A 119 4.82 -21.91 6.81
N TYR A 120 5.59 -20.84 6.82
CA TYR A 120 6.92 -20.82 6.24
C TYR A 120 7.90 -20.05 7.11
N GLU A 121 9.15 -20.51 7.16
CA GLU A 121 10.24 -19.82 7.83
C GLU A 121 11.39 -19.56 6.85
N GLY A 122 11.77 -18.32 6.72
CA GLY A 122 12.83 -17.91 5.81
C GLY A 122 13.39 -16.53 6.11
N PRO A 123 14.43 -16.11 5.39
CA PRO A 123 14.98 -14.77 5.53
C PRO A 123 14.01 -13.73 4.97
N ALA A 124 13.80 -12.68 5.73
CA ALA A 124 12.99 -11.54 5.31
C ALA A 124 13.74 -10.71 4.27
N ARG A 125 13.07 -10.35 3.19
CA ARG A 125 13.61 -9.44 2.18
C ARG A 125 12.68 -8.26 1.98
N ARG A 126 13.13 -7.08 2.43
CA ARG A 126 12.39 -5.84 2.23
C ARG A 126 12.61 -5.34 0.81
N VAL A 127 11.51 -5.17 0.07
CA VAL A 127 11.52 -4.71 -1.31
C VAL A 127 10.39 -3.70 -1.52
N SER A 128 10.75 -2.49 -1.92
CA SER A 128 9.79 -1.39 -2.13
C SER A 128 9.32 -1.29 -3.58
N GLY A 129 10.00 -1.93 -4.52
CA GLY A 129 9.62 -1.86 -5.93
C GLY A 129 10.60 -2.53 -6.90
N PRO A 130 10.33 -2.42 -8.21
CA PRO A 130 11.06 -3.16 -9.26
C PRO A 130 12.58 -2.95 -9.27
N SER A 131 13.06 -1.80 -8.84
CA SER A 131 14.50 -1.51 -8.77
C SER A 131 15.28 -2.41 -7.79
N GLU A 132 14.57 -3.05 -6.85
CA GLU A 132 15.16 -3.89 -5.81
C GLU A 132 14.90 -5.39 -6.03
N PHE A 133 14.21 -5.78 -7.10
CA PHE A 133 13.84 -7.18 -7.35
C PHE A 133 15.03 -8.12 -7.45
N SER A 134 16.18 -7.64 -7.89
CA SER A 134 17.42 -8.43 -7.97
C SER A 134 17.95 -8.89 -6.60
N ARG A 135 17.45 -8.34 -5.51
CA ARG A 135 17.83 -8.71 -4.14
C ARG A 135 17.11 -9.96 -3.64
N ILE A 136 15.99 -10.35 -4.29
CA ILE A 136 15.21 -11.53 -3.92
C ILE A 136 15.94 -12.80 -4.34
N ALA A 137 16.07 -13.72 -3.41
CA ALA A 137 16.57 -15.07 -3.62
C ALA A 137 15.46 -16.11 -3.39
N LYS A 138 15.71 -17.33 -3.88
CA LYS A 138 14.76 -18.43 -3.69
C LYS A 138 14.59 -18.77 -2.19
N GLY A 139 13.36 -18.78 -1.72
CA GLY A 139 13.01 -19.06 -0.33
C GLY A 139 12.98 -17.80 0.55
N ASP A 140 13.17 -16.60 0.00
CA ASP A 140 12.97 -15.37 0.76
C ASP A 140 11.49 -15.15 1.11
N VAL A 141 11.25 -14.51 2.25
CA VAL A 141 9.96 -13.95 2.62
C VAL A 141 9.91 -12.49 2.17
N LEU A 142 9.02 -12.18 1.25
CA LEU A 142 8.82 -10.81 0.78
C LEU A 142 8.17 -9.96 1.88
N ILE A 143 8.81 -8.85 2.24
CA ILE A 143 8.27 -7.81 3.13
C ILE A 143 8.12 -6.54 2.31
N THR A 144 6.91 -6.02 2.16
CA THR A 144 6.64 -4.82 1.36
C THR A 144 5.42 -4.06 1.86
N GLU A 145 5.31 -2.78 1.52
CA GLU A 145 4.09 -2.02 1.85
C GLU A 145 2.86 -2.59 1.14
N SER A 146 2.99 -2.90 -0.13
CA SER A 146 1.94 -3.50 -0.96
C SER A 146 2.56 -4.11 -2.22
N THR A 147 1.83 -5.02 -2.88
CA THR A 147 2.27 -5.58 -4.16
C THR A 147 1.43 -5.03 -5.31
N THR A 148 2.04 -5.01 -6.49
CA THR A 148 1.41 -4.72 -7.78
C THR A 148 1.74 -5.86 -8.75
N GLU A 149 1.18 -5.81 -9.97
CA GLU A 149 1.43 -6.81 -11.01
C GLU A 149 2.93 -7.00 -11.32
N ALA A 150 3.74 -5.96 -11.10
CA ALA A 150 5.19 -6.04 -11.30
C ALA A 150 5.86 -7.10 -10.39
N PHE A 151 5.29 -7.37 -9.22
CA PHE A 151 5.81 -8.36 -8.27
C PHE A 151 5.57 -9.81 -8.71
N ASN A 152 4.70 -10.06 -9.70
CA ASN A 152 4.38 -11.42 -10.14
C ASN A 152 5.60 -12.22 -10.60
N ILE A 153 6.62 -11.55 -11.13
CA ILE A 153 7.88 -12.20 -11.54
C ILE A 153 8.64 -12.82 -10.36
N LEU A 154 8.41 -12.35 -9.13
CA LEU A 154 9.08 -12.84 -7.93
C LEU A 154 8.38 -14.05 -7.29
N LEU A 155 7.07 -14.22 -7.53
CA LEU A 155 6.24 -15.22 -6.84
C LEU A 155 6.83 -16.64 -6.84
N PRO A 156 7.39 -17.15 -7.95
CA PRO A 156 7.99 -18.49 -7.97
C PRO A 156 9.24 -18.65 -7.08
N LEU A 157 9.82 -17.55 -6.62
CA LEU A 157 11.00 -17.55 -5.76
C LEU A 157 10.65 -17.44 -4.28
N LEU A 158 9.45 -16.94 -3.96
CA LEU A 158 9.08 -16.59 -2.59
C LEU A 158 8.64 -17.80 -1.78
N GLY A 159 9.05 -17.86 -0.51
CA GLY A 159 8.56 -18.78 0.49
C GLY A 159 7.40 -18.24 1.32
N GLY A 160 7.26 -16.91 1.40
CA GLY A 160 6.18 -16.23 2.13
C GLY A 160 5.99 -14.80 1.64
N ILE A 161 4.82 -14.23 1.91
CA ILE A 161 4.48 -12.83 1.59
C ILE A 161 3.90 -12.15 2.82
N VAL A 162 4.44 -10.99 3.16
CA VAL A 162 3.94 -10.11 4.22
C VAL A 162 3.80 -8.69 3.69
N THR A 163 2.64 -8.08 3.88
CA THR A 163 2.42 -6.70 3.47
C THR A 163 1.85 -5.83 4.60
N ASP A 164 2.27 -4.55 4.61
CA ASP A 164 1.72 -3.56 5.55
C ASP A 164 0.28 -3.24 5.23
N ASN A 165 -0.01 -3.05 3.95
CA ASN A 165 -1.33 -2.69 3.44
C ASN A 165 -2.00 -3.88 2.75
N GLY A 166 -3.33 -3.85 2.72
CA GLY A 166 -4.14 -4.80 1.98
C GLY A 166 -5.12 -5.56 2.85
N GLY A 167 -6.17 -6.04 2.21
CA GLY A 167 -7.18 -6.94 2.75
C GLY A 167 -7.18 -8.26 1.98
N LEU A 168 -8.14 -9.14 2.28
CA LEU A 168 -8.24 -10.47 1.65
C LEU A 168 -8.50 -10.45 0.13
N LEU A 169 -8.88 -9.30 -0.42
CA LEU A 169 -9.04 -9.08 -1.87
C LEU A 169 -7.90 -8.24 -2.48
N SER A 170 -6.84 -7.95 -1.72
CA SER A 170 -5.67 -7.26 -2.26
C SER A 170 -4.89 -8.15 -3.24
N HIS A 171 -4.12 -7.53 -4.12
CA HIS A 171 -3.26 -8.25 -5.07
C HIS A 171 -2.37 -9.28 -4.36
N ALA A 172 -1.68 -8.90 -3.27
CA ALA A 172 -0.85 -9.80 -2.48
C ALA A 172 -1.63 -11.03 -1.99
N ALA A 173 -2.84 -10.82 -1.46
CA ALA A 173 -3.68 -11.91 -0.95
C ALA A 173 -4.16 -12.86 -2.05
N ILE A 174 -4.50 -12.34 -3.22
CA ILE A 174 -4.95 -13.15 -4.36
C ILE A 174 -3.80 -14.00 -4.88
N VAL A 175 -2.67 -13.38 -5.21
CA VAL A 175 -1.55 -14.10 -5.81
C VAL A 175 -0.90 -15.10 -4.83
N SER A 176 -0.86 -14.79 -3.53
CA SER A 176 -0.34 -15.76 -2.54
C SER A 176 -1.19 -17.04 -2.51
N ARG A 177 -2.52 -16.94 -2.61
CA ARG A 177 -3.41 -18.10 -2.71
C ARG A 177 -3.24 -18.86 -4.02
N GLU A 178 -3.11 -18.16 -5.15
CA GLU A 178 -2.93 -18.78 -6.46
C GLU A 178 -1.62 -19.58 -6.55
N TYR A 179 -0.57 -19.09 -5.93
CA TYR A 179 0.74 -19.75 -5.91
C TYR A 179 0.95 -20.67 -4.70
N GLY A 180 -0.02 -20.75 -3.78
CA GLY A 180 0.10 -21.57 -2.56
C GLY A 180 1.22 -21.10 -1.62
N ILE A 181 1.52 -19.82 -1.60
CA ILE A 181 2.56 -19.21 -0.76
C ILE A 181 1.89 -18.70 0.52
N PRO A 182 2.36 -19.08 1.73
CA PRO A 182 1.86 -18.50 2.98
C PRO A 182 1.88 -16.98 2.96
N GLY A 183 0.75 -16.35 3.30
CA GLY A 183 0.61 -14.92 3.16
C GLY A 183 -0.13 -14.25 4.31
N VAL A 184 0.42 -13.16 4.82
CA VAL A 184 -0.18 -12.29 5.84
C VAL A 184 -0.20 -10.87 5.28
N VAL A 185 -1.37 -10.24 5.25
CA VAL A 185 -1.54 -8.88 4.72
C VAL A 185 -2.14 -7.95 5.75
N GLY A 186 -1.91 -6.64 5.60
CA GLY A 186 -2.48 -5.65 6.50
C GLY A 186 -1.81 -5.60 7.87
N THR A 187 -0.52 -5.91 7.97
CA THR A 187 0.25 -5.87 9.23
C THR A 187 0.52 -4.46 9.73
N ARG A 188 0.40 -3.46 8.88
CA ARG A 188 0.63 -2.02 9.07
C ARG A 188 2.09 -1.60 9.27
N GLU A 189 2.91 -2.43 9.90
CA GLU A 189 4.24 -2.05 10.40
C GLU A 189 5.35 -3.05 10.03
N ALA A 190 5.09 -4.06 9.19
CA ALA A 190 6.09 -5.09 8.88
C ALA A 190 7.34 -4.50 8.23
N THR A 191 7.17 -3.55 7.30
CA THR A 191 8.31 -2.90 6.64
C THR A 191 9.16 -2.05 7.58
N GLU A 192 8.62 -1.60 8.70
CA GLU A 192 9.36 -0.84 9.71
C GLU A 192 10.05 -1.73 10.72
N ARG A 193 9.33 -2.77 11.16
CA ARG A 193 9.73 -3.58 12.30
C ARG A 193 10.59 -4.79 11.94
N ILE A 194 10.44 -5.30 10.72
CA ILE A 194 11.24 -6.44 10.25
C ILE A 194 12.48 -5.91 9.54
N THR A 195 13.65 -6.19 10.10
CA THR A 195 14.94 -5.85 9.50
C THR A 195 15.22 -6.78 8.32
N ASP A 196 15.79 -6.24 7.25
CA ASP A 196 16.18 -7.01 6.07
C ASP A 196 17.18 -8.12 6.43
N GLY A 197 16.94 -9.33 5.98
CA GLY A 197 17.80 -10.51 6.22
C GLY A 197 17.51 -11.29 7.50
N VAL A 198 16.72 -10.78 8.45
CA VAL A 198 16.38 -11.56 9.65
C VAL A 198 15.46 -12.74 9.27
N ARG A 199 15.54 -13.82 10.06
CA ARG A 199 14.60 -14.94 9.88
C ARG A 199 13.24 -14.59 10.46
N VAL A 200 12.21 -14.89 9.69
CA VAL A 200 10.82 -14.72 10.11
C VAL A 200 10.03 -15.99 9.85
N ARG A 201 9.02 -16.23 10.69
CA ARG A 201 7.99 -17.24 10.51
C ARG A 201 6.70 -16.53 10.10
N VAL A 202 6.19 -16.90 8.96
CA VAL A 202 4.91 -16.44 8.44
C VAL A 202 3.89 -17.55 8.64
N ASP A 203 2.84 -17.27 9.40
CA ASP A 203 1.73 -18.18 9.63
C ASP A 203 0.49 -17.63 8.93
N GLY A 204 0.26 -18.11 7.72
CA GLY A 204 -0.87 -17.71 6.90
C GLY A 204 -2.20 -18.34 7.31
N ASP A 205 -2.22 -19.23 8.30
CA ASP A 205 -3.45 -19.80 8.88
C ASP A 205 -3.99 -18.90 10.01
N SER A 206 -3.09 -18.35 10.83
CA SER A 206 -3.44 -17.48 11.96
C SER A 206 -3.34 -15.98 11.66
N GLY A 207 -2.59 -15.59 10.61
CA GLY A 207 -2.28 -14.19 10.34
C GLY A 207 -1.15 -13.62 11.21
N GLU A 208 -0.30 -14.48 11.74
CA GLU A 208 0.82 -14.10 12.60
C GLU A 208 2.13 -14.11 11.83
N VAL A 209 2.97 -13.10 12.10
CA VAL A 209 4.35 -13.04 11.61
C VAL A 209 5.28 -12.88 12.81
N THR A 210 6.17 -13.85 13.03
CA THR A 210 7.10 -13.85 14.16
C THR A 210 8.53 -13.60 13.68
N VAL A 211 9.23 -12.67 14.31
CA VAL A 211 10.67 -12.44 14.09
C VAL A 211 11.46 -13.42 14.96
N LEU A 212 12.23 -14.30 14.32
CA LEU A 212 12.94 -15.41 14.98
C LEU A 212 14.35 -15.01 15.45
N GLY A 213 14.93 -13.95 14.90
CA GLY A 213 16.29 -13.48 15.24
C GLY A 213 17.17 -13.32 14.05
#